data_05cb296a5e65e193f944c62960c52414
#
_entry.id   05cb296a5e65e193f944c62960c52414
#
_cell.length_a   1.000
_cell.length_b   1.000
_cell.length_c   1.000
_cell.angle_alpha   90.00
_cell.angle_beta   90.00
_cell.angle_gamma   90.00
#
_symmetry.space_group_name_H-M   'P 1'
#
loop_
_entity.id
_entity.type
_entity.pdbx_description
1 polymer ?
#
loop_
_entity_poly.entity_id
_entity_poly.type
_entity_poly.pdbx_seq_one_letter_code
_entity_poly.pdbx_strand_id
1 'polypeptide(L)'
;MEGPMKIRAGLFVAAIASIIVVTAVPGFADRTGIAIEAPDTAKNGQSIVIRVNITHKGNNFIHHTNWVYLKADGKEIARWEFSSGKLPEGEVFSRDVSLTITAPVEITAEGNCNIHGSRGAVTKKIDVR
;
A
#
# COMPACT_ATOMS: atom_id res chain seq x y z
N MET A 1 -70.50 -21.50 -3.11
CA MET A 1 -69.69 -21.15 -4.30
C MET A 1 -68.30 -20.83 -3.84
N GLU A 2 -67.39 -21.73 -4.04
CA GLU A 2 -65.98 -21.52 -3.74
C GLU A 2 -65.36 -20.78 -4.92
N GLY A 3 -64.86 -19.57 -4.67
CA GLY A 3 -64.11 -18.82 -5.66
C GLY A 3 -62.80 -19.51 -6.00
N PRO A 4 -62.26 -19.33 -7.21
CA PRO A 4 -61.02 -19.95 -7.59
C PRO A 4 -59.91 -19.49 -6.63
N MET A 5 -59.22 -20.48 -6.07
CA MET A 5 -58.06 -20.23 -5.20
C MET A 5 -56.99 -19.53 -6.05
N LYS A 6 -56.77 -18.25 -5.77
CA LYS A 6 -55.67 -17.53 -6.40
C LYS A 6 -54.40 -18.05 -5.80
N ILE A 7 -53.69 -18.88 -6.54
CA ILE A 7 -52.32 -19.23 -6.24
C ILE A 7 -51.51 -17.95 -6.44
N ARG A 8 -51.19 -17.28 -5.35
CA ARG A 8 -50.16 -16.25 -5.43
C ARG A 8 -48.85 -16.96 -5.69
N ALA A 9 -48.43 -16.94 -6.92
CA ALA A 9 -47.04 -17.26 -7.22
C ALA A 9 -46.20 -16.25 -6.46
N GLY A 10 -45.71 -16.66 -5.31
CA GLY A 10 -44.70 -15.87 -4.59
C GLY A 10 -43.50 -15.75 -5.54
N LEU A 11 -43.20 -14.53 -5.94
CA LEU A 11 -41.99 -14.25 -6.64
C LEU A 11 -40.86 -14.50 -5.63
N PHE A 12 -40.27 -15.70 -5.67
CA PHE A 12 -39.03 -15.93 -4.99
C PHE A 12 -37.95 -15.15 -5.76
N VAL A 13 -37.72 -13.92 -5.38
CA VAL A 13 -36.51 -13.21 -5.76
C VAL A 13 -35.39 -13.91 -4.98
N ALA A 14 -34.81 -14.93 -5.60
CA ALA A 14 -33.53 -15.42 -5.16
C ALA A 14 -32.56 -14.24 -5.31
N ALA A 15 -32.30 -13.52 -4.20
CA ALA A 15 -31.20 -12.62 -4.15
C ALA A 15 -29.94 -13.47 -4.36
N ILE A 16 -29.46 -13.53 -5.61
CA ILE A 16 -28.15 -14.06 -5.91
C ILE A 16 -27.19 -13.04 -5.31
N ALA A 17 -26.79 -13.28 -4.07
CA ALA A 17 -25.63 -12.61 -3.51
C ALA A 17 -24.46 -13.01 -4.42
N SER A 18 -24.11 -12.12 -5.34
CA SER A 18 -22.86 -12.24 -6.08
C SER A 18 -21.75 -12.17 -5.06
N ILE A 19 -21.28 -13.31 -4.59
CA ILE A 19 -20.05 -13.41 -3.85
C ILE A 19 -18.98 -13.05 -4.87
N ILE A 20 -18.54 -11.79 -4.84
CA ILE A 20 -17.34 -11.40 -5.55
C ILE A 20 -16.22 -12.09 -4.78
N VAL A 21 -15.85 -13.28 -5.22
CA VAL A 21 -14.62 -13.91 -4.78
C VAL A 21 -13.50 -13.09 -5.40
N VAL A 22 -13.00 -12.12 -4.66
CA VAL A 22 -11.74 -11.48 -4.99
C VAL A 22 -10.68 -12.54 -4.76
N THR A 23 -10.38 -13.31 -5.79
CA THR A 23 -9.21 -14.17 -5.77
C THR A 23 -8.01 -13.25 -5.79
N ALA A 24 -7.35 -13.10 -4.65
CA ALA A 24 -6.03 -12.48 -4.61
C ALA A 24 -5.15 -13.24 -5.61
N VAL A 25 -4.55 -12.50 -6.58
CA VAL A 25 -3.61 -13.10 -7.52
C VAL A 25 -2.49 -13.73 -6.71
N PRO A 26 -2.23 -15.06 -6.84
CA PRO A 26 -1.15 -15.71 -6.13
C PRO A 26 0.18 -14.96 -6.37
N GLY A 27 0.90 -14.63 -5.30
CA GLY A 27 2.18 -13.91 -5.34
C GLY A 27 2.06 -12.38 -5.22
N PHE A 28 0.91 -11.75 -5.51
CA PHE A 28 0.79 -10.29 -5.33
C PHE A 28 0.73 -9.92 -3.83
N ALA A 29 0.01 -10.69 -3.02
CA ALA A 29 -0.09 -10.49 -1.57
C ALA A 29 1.26 -10.70 -0.85
N ASP A 30 2.18 -11.48 -1.44
CA ASP A 30 3.51 -11.78 -0.90
C ASP A 30 4.58 -10.79 -1.36
N ARG A 31 4.21 -9.80 -2.18
CA ARG A 31 5.09 -8.71 -2.58
C ARG A 31 5.04 -7.59 -1.56
N THR A 32 6.14 -6.87 -1.42
CA THR A 32 6.19 -5.70 -0.56
C THR A 32 5.39 -4.55 -1.16
N GLY A 33 4.45 -4.01 -0.39
CA GLY A 33 3.62 -2.88 -0.74
C GLY A 33 3.99 -1.62 0.04
N ILE A 34 3.79 -0.46 -0.58
CA ILE A 34 4.12 0.86 -0.04
C ILE A 34 2.90 1.77 -0.07
N ALA A 35 2.76 2.58 0.98
CA ALA A 35 1.92 3.77 1.00
C ALA A 35 2.73 4.96 1.53
N ILE A 36 2.52 6.13 0.98
CA ILE A 36 3.18 7.37 1.41
C ILE A 36 2.16 8.25 2.14
N GLU A 37 2.49 8.65 3.37
CA GLU A 37 1.79 9.69 4.10
C GLU A 37 2.64 10.95 4.13
N ALA A 38 2.14 12.02 3.53
CA ALA A 38 2.77 13.33 3.53
C ALA A 38 1.72 14.41 3.25
N PRO A 39 1.93 15.68 3.65
CA PRO A 39 1.06 16.77 3.26
C PRO A 39 1.00 16.96 1.74
N ASP A 40 -0.15 17.39 1.21
CA ASP A 40 -0.28 17.72 -0.22
C ASP A 40 0.45 19.01 -0.58
N THR A 41 0.57 19.91 0.40
CA THR A 41 1.24 21.21 0.24
C THR A 41 2.13 21.51 1.45
N ALA A 42 3.17 22.29 1.22
CA ALA A 42 4.03 22.83 2.27
C ALA A 42 4.33 24.30 2.00
N LYS A 43 4.59 25.07 3.05
CA LYS A 43 5.12 26.43 2.89
C LYS A 43 6.56 26.36 2.43
N ASN A 44 6.99 27.33 1.61
CA ASN A 44 8.39 27.44 1.21
C ASN A 44 9.31 27.50 2.45
N GLY A 45 10.26 26.56 2.51
CA GLY A 45 11.19 26.42 3.63
C GLY A 45 10.66 25.58 4.80
N GLN A 46 9.45 25.08 4.72
CA GLN A 46 8.88 24.22 5.78
C GLN A 46 9.53 22.83 5.75
N SER A 47 9.89 22.35 6.92
CA SER A 47 10.25 20.93 7.12
C SER A 47 8.99 20.11 7.35
N ILE A 48 8.82 19.05 6.58
CA ILE A 48 7.72 18.09 6.70
C ILE A 48 8.25 16.71 7.03
N VAL A 49 7.40 15.88 7.59
CA VAL A 49 7.69 14.45 7.78
C VAL A 49 6.98 13.66 6.70
N ILE A 50 7.73 12.85 5.97
CA ILE A 50 7.23 11.87 5.04
C ILE A 50 7.26 10.53 5.76
N ARG A 51 6.10 9.89 5.89
CA ARG A 51 6.01 8.53 6.41
C ARG A 51 5.81 7.54 5.29
N VAL A 52 6.70 6.59 5.22
CA VAL A 52 6.58 5.42 4.33
C VAL A 52 6.00 4.29 5.15
N ASN A 53 4.81 3.85 4.78
CA ASN A 53 4.17 2.68 5.36
C ASN A 53 4.44 1.47 4.48
N ILE A 54 4.95 0.41 5.06
CA ILE A 54 5.36 -0.80 4.36
C ILE A 54 4.50 -1.96 4.85
N THR A 55 3.96 -2.72 3.90
CA THR A 55 3.20 -3.94 4.16
C THR A 55 3.85 -5.10 3.43
N HIS A 56 4.12 -6.18 4.16
CA HIS A 56 4.64 -7.39 3.57
C HIS A 56 4.23 -8.59 4.43
N LYS A 57 3.45 -9.49 3.84
CA LYS A 57 3.01 -10.69 4.52
C LYS A 57 4.19 -11.66 4.69
N GLY A 58 4.58 -11.94 5.94
CA GLY A 58 5.54 -12.97 6.27
C GLY A 58 7.00 -12.50 6.34
N ASN A 59 7.30 -11.33 6.89
CA ASN A 59 8.67 -10.91 7.17
C ASN A 59 9.34 -11.86 8.18
N ASN A 60 10.03 -12.87 7.65
CA ASN A 60 10.71 -13.89 8.41
C ASN A 60 12.11 -14.17 7.85
N PHE A 61 12.82 -15.11 8.42
CA PHE A 61 14.18 -15.46 8.08
C PHE A 61 14.40 -15.81 6.59
N ILE A 62 13.43 -16.49 5.95
CA ILE A 62 13.54 -16.94 4.56
C ILE A 62 12.92 -15.92 3.60
N HIS A 63 11.82 -15.32 4.00
CA HIS A 63 10.96 -14.49 3.18
C HIS A 63 10.73 -13.15 3.88
N HIS A 64 11.32 -12.09 3.37
CA HIS A 64 11.29 -10.77 4.00
C HIS A 64 11.43 -9.64 2.98
N THR A 65 10.97 -8.47 3.36
CA THR A 65 11.36 -7.23 2.68
C THR A 65 12.86 -7.06 2.82
N ASN A 66 13.57 -6.91 1.71
CA ASN A 66 15.03 -6.78 1.72
C ASN A 66 15.53 -5.36 1.48
N TRP A 67 14.73 -4.50 0.86
CA TRP A 67 15.03 -3.07 0.78
C TRP A 67 13.76 -2.24 0.61
N VAL A 68 13.85 -1.01 1.06
CA VAL A 68 12.88 0.07 0.84
C VAL A 68 13.68 1.34 0.54
N TYR A 69 13.27 2.11 -0.46
CA TYR A 69 13.86 3.41 -0.73
C TYR A 69 12.81 4.53 -0.77
N LEU A 70 13.28 5.73 -0.56
CA LEU A 70 12.54 6.97 -0.76
C LEU A 70 13.36 7.90 -1.66
N LYS A 71 12.74 8.40 -2.72
CA LYS A 71 13.32 9.34 -3.67
C LYS A 71 12.56 10.67 -3.64
N ALA A 72 13.29 11.75 -3.85
CA ALA A 72 12.75 13.08 -4.12
C ALA A 72 13.25 13.52 -5.50
N ASP A 73 12.33 13.79 -6.43
CA ASP A 73 12.64 14.12 -7.84
C ASP A 73 13.64 13.15 -8.48
N GLY A 74 13.44 11.86 -8.23
CA GLY A 74 14.26 10.79 -8.77
C GLY A 74 15.59 10.54 -8.06
N LYS A 75 15.95 11.36 -7.05
CA LYS A 75 17.16 11.19 -6.25
C LYS A 75 16.82 10.44 -4.96
N GLU A 76 17.56 9.38 -4.67
CA GLU A 76 17.41 8.64 -3.42
C GLU A 76 17.84 9.51 -2.22
N ILE A 77 16.92 9.71 -1.28
CA ILE A 77 17.14 10.47 -0.05
C ILE A 77 17.16 9.59 1.19
N ALA A 78 16.63 8.38 1.10
CA ALA A 78 16.70 7.39 2.17
C ALA A 78 16.61 5.97 1.59
N ARG A 79 17.30 5.04 2.24
CA ARG A 79 17.24 3.62 1.93
C ARG A 79 17.38 2.81 3.22
N TRP A 80 16.55 1.79 3.32
CA TRP A 80 16.61 0.82 4.41
C TRP A 80 16.82 -0.56 3.82
N GLU A 81 17.77 -1.29 4.36
CA GLU A 81 18.08 -2.64 3.93
C GLU A 81 17.85 -3.62 5.08
N PHE A 82 17.27 -4.75 4.74
CA PHE A 82 16.95 -5.81 5.68
C PHE A 82 17.54 -7.14 5.18
N SER A 83 17.74 -8.04 6.10
CA SER A 83 18.29 -9.37 5.83
C SER A 83 17.73 -10.37 6.83
N SER A 84 18.09 -11.64 6.69
CA SER A 84 17.74 -12.66 7.67
C SER A 84 18.25 -12.34 9.08
N GLY A 85 19.39 -11.63 9.18
CA GLY A 85 19.96 -11.18 10.45
C GLY A 85 19.47 -9.81 10.92
N LYS A 86 18.73 -9.09 10.08
CA LYS A 86 18.17 -7.78 10.36
C LYS A 86 16.78 -7.65 9.73
N LEU A 87 15.82 -8.29 10.34
CA LEU A 87 14.44 -8.30 9.88
C LEU A 87 13.70 -7.00 10.18
N PRO A 88 12.68 -6.62 9.37
CA PRO A 88 11.69 -5.63 9.75
C PRO A 88 10.97 -6.02 11.04
N GLU A 89 10.38 -5.03 11.72
CA GLU A 89 9.70 -5.22 13.02
C GLU A 89 8.49 -6.13 12.94
N GLY A 90 7.86 -6.26 11.78
CA GLY A 90 6.68 -7.07 11.55
C GLY A 90 6.18 -6.99 10.11
N GLU A 91 4.98 -7.49 9.86
CA GLU A 91 4.35 -7.46 8.53
C GLU A 91 3.93 -6.04 8.09
N VAL A 92 3.66 -5.18 9.06
CA VAL A 92 3.35 -3.76 8.87
C VAL A 92 4.35 -2.95 9.67
N PHE A 93 5.08 -2.08 9.01
CA PHE A 93 6.05 -1.20 9.65
C PHE A 93 6.16 0.11 8.89
N SER A 94 6.77 1.11 9.48
CA SER A 94 6.92 2.43 8.88
C SER A 94 8.29 3.02 9.10
N ARG A 95 8.63 3.99 8.23
CA ARG A 95 9.85 4.80 8.32
C ARG A 95 9.50 6.26 8.06
N ASP A 96 10.06 7.14 8.86
CA ASP A 96 9.86 8.58 8.77
C ASP A 96 11.13 9.25 8.26
N VAL A 97 10.95 10.20 7.32
CA VAL A 97 12.03 11.04 6.80
C VAL A 97 11.58 12.48 6.82
N SER A 98 12.40 13.35 7.38
CA SER A 98 12.17 14.80 7.35
C SER A 98 12.78 15.39 6.08
N LEU A 99 12.01 16.24 5.39
CA LEU A 99 12.43 16.93 4.18
C LEU A 99 12.01 18.40 4.25
N THR A 100 12.92 19.30 3.95
CA THR A 100 12.64 20.74 3.80
C THR A 100 12.16 21.00 2.38
N ILE A 101 10.98 21.60 2.23
CA ILE A 101 10.33 21.85 0.95
C ILE A 101 10.56 23.29 0.53
N THR A 102 11.31 23.49 -0.56
CA THR A 102 11.59 24.82 -1.14
C THR A 102 11.01 24.99 -2.55
N ALA A 103 10.59 23.91 -3.17
CA ALA A 103 9.96 23.84 -4.49
C ALA A 103 9.02 22.65 -4.56
N PRO A 104 8.06 22.60 -5.48
CA PRO A 104 7.27 21.40 -5.71
C PRO A 104 8.18 20.18 -5.91
N VAL A 105 7.84 19.08 -5.30
CA VAL A 105 8.66 17.87 -5.30
C VAL A 105 7.80 16.63 -5.51
N GLU A 106 8.32 15.68 -6.27
CA GLU A 106 7.72 14.36 -6.45
C GLU A 106 8.45 13.34 -5.57
N ILE A 107 7.71 12.76 -4.63
CA ILE A 107 8.22 11.73 -3.73
C ILE A 107 7.85 10.37 -4.28
N THR A 108 8.82 9.49 -4.40
CA THR A 108 8.63 8.12 -4.87
C THR A 108 9.20 7.14 -3.85
N ALA A 109 8.44 6.13 -3.50
CA ALA A 109 8.89 5.06 -2.62
C ALA A 109 8.58 3.70 -3.22
N GLU A 110 9.44 2.74 -2.95
CA GLU A 110 9.27 1.34 -3.36
C GLU A 110 9.90 0.43 -2.33
N GLY A 111 9.31 -0.75 -2.16
CA GLY A 111 9.86 -1.80 -1.33
C GLY A 111 9.85 -3.12 -2.07
N ASN A 112 10.75 -4.00 -1.72
CA ASN A 112 10.97 -5.28 -2.40
C ASN A 112 11.01 -6.45 -1.42
N CYS A 113 10.37 -7.54 -1.81
CA CYS A 113 10.51 -8.83 -1.16
C CYS A 113 11.65 -9.61 -1.82
N ASN A 114 12.51 -10.23 -1.03
CA ASN A 114 13.66 -10.99 -1.52
C ASN A 114 13.28 -12.17 -2.44
N ILE A 115 12.06 -12.69 -2.34
CA ILE A 115 11.58 -13.81 -3.15
C ILE A 115 10.58 -13.35 -4.21
N HIS A 116 9.58 -12.54 -3.84
CA HIS A 116 8.43 -12.23 -4.71
C HIS A 116 8.48 -10.85 -5.36
N GLY A 117 9.43 -10.00 -4.98
CA GLY A 117 9.59 -8.68 -5.57
C GLY A 117 8.72 -7.59 -4.95
N SER A 118 8.44 -6.56 -5.73
CA SER A 118 7.74 -5.33 -5.36
C SER A 118 6.34 -5.30 -5.96
N ARG A 119 5.41 -4.64 -5.28
CA ARG A 119 4.10 -4.25 -5.87
C ARG A 119 4.20 -3.04 -6.78
N GLY A 120 5.39 -2.44 -6.90
CA GLY A 120 5.66 -1.26 -7.68
C GLY A 120 5.94 -0.03 -6.84
N ALA A 121 6.47 0.99 -7.50
CA ALA A 121 6.72 2.28 -6.89
C ALA A 121 5.42 3.07 -6.71
N VAL A 122 5.34 3.81 -5.60
CA VAL A 122 4.24 4.72 -5.28
C VAL A 122 4.79 6.14 -5.31
N THR A 123 4.06 7.05 -5.92
CA THR A 123 4.47 8.44 -6.10
C THR A 123 3.45 9.39 -5.48
N LYS A 124 3.94 10.43 -4.82
CA LYS A 124 3.14 11.54 -4.30
C LYS A 124 3.81 12.86 -4.60
N LYS A 125 3.05 13.80 -5.16
CA LYS A 125 3.50 15.17 -5.39
C LYS A 125 3.17 16.06 -4.19
N ILE A 126 4.12 16.90 -3.78
CA ILE A 126 3.97 17.92 -2.74
C ILE A 126 4.18 19.28 -3.40
N ASP A 127 3.16 20.13 -3.34
CA ASP A 127 3.21 21.48 -3.86
C ASP A 127 3.67 22.49 -2.78
N VAL A 128 4.20 23.63 -3.24
CA VAL A 128 4.57 24.76 -2.38
C VAL A 128 3.49 25.82 -2.43
N ARG A 129 3.18 26.38 -1.30
CA ARG A 129 2.19 27.46 -1.12
C ARG A 129 2.73 28.66 -0.36
#